data_e628138d76e6fcdec1b60530630579b5
#
_entry.id   e628138d76e6fcdec1b60530630579b5
#
_cell.length_a   1.000
_cell.length_b   1.000
_cell.length_c   1.000
_cell.angle_alpha   90.00
_cell.angle_beta   90.00
_cell.angle_gamma   90.00
#
_symmetry.space_group_name_H-M   'P 1'
#
loop_
_entity.id
_entity.type
_entity.pdbx_description
1 polymer ?
#
loop_
_entity_poly.entity_id
_entity_poly.type
_entity_poly.pdbx_seq_one_letter_code
_entity_poly.pdbx_strand_id
1 'polypeptide(L)'
;MLADHRNAGGFWNGLPQTLDFPAEVLTEAWANRANLPGLLWDHVPSLIETLNIAAVATLIGALMAMSLSLLATRGLARWPRLIPVFRRTMDALRAIPEIVIALVLIFVLGGGPVPAVIAIALHTGGALGKLFSEVAENADLKPVEGLSSVGASWGQQMWLGVIPQVAPNWVSYALMRFEINVRASAILGFVGEGGIGHDLKLAMQWGQGRYDEVVAIFLLLFLAIVVIDRVSDHYRHRLVRGLAA
;
A
#
# COMPACT_ATOMS: atom_id res chain seq x y z
N MET A 1 -7.16 10.97 -35.64
CA MET A 1 -6.10 11.75 -36.28
C MET A 1 -5.03 12.27 -35.30
N LEU A 2 -5.36 12.95 -34.18
CA LEU A 2 -4.33 13.43 -33.23
C LEU A 2 -3.59 12.32 -32.46
N ALA A 3 -4.21 11.17 -32.22
CA ALA A 3 -3.57 10.02 -31.57
C ALA A 3 -2.61 9.26 -32.50
N ASP A 4 -2.86 9.31 -33.81
CA ASP A 4 -2.07 8.59 -34.81
C ASP A 4 -0.65 9.15 -34.98
N HIS A 5 -0.49 10.46 -34.81
CA HIS A 5 0.82 11.13 -34.95
C HIS A 5 1.68 11.10 -33.65
N ARG A 6 1.11 10.72 -32.51
CA ARG A 6 1.82 10.67 -31.24
C ARG A 6 2.35 9.28 -30.87
N ASN A 7 1.80 8.22 -31.49
CA ASN A 7 2.29 6.85 -31.30
C ASN A 7 3.26 6.49 -32.42
N ALA A 8 4.45 6.02 -32.07
CA ALA A 8 5.43 5.53 -33.02
C ALA A 8 4.81 4.38 -33.85
N GLY A 9 4.47 4.65 -35.12
CA GLY A 9 3.87 3.69 -36.05
C GLY A 9 2.35 3.80 -36.24
N GLY A 10 1.62 4.61 -35.46
CA GLY A 10 0.18 4.81 -35.55
C GLY A 10 -0.64 3.76 -34.81
N PHE A 11 -1.80 4.16 -34.27
CA PHE A 11 -2.70 3.30 -33.49
C PHE A 11 -3.17 2.07 -34.29
N TRP A 12 -3.62 2.27 -35.52
CA TRP A 12 -4.18 1.21 -36.35
C TRP A 12 -3.17 0.18 -36.82
N ASN A 13 -1.90 0.63 -37.01
CA ASN A 13 -0.79 -0.27 -37.35
C ASN A 13 -0.26 -1.04 -36.15
N GLY A 14 -0.36 -0.47 -34.94
CA GLY A 14 0.06 -1.14 -33.71
C GLY A 14 -0.98 -2.12 -33.15
N LEU A 15 -2.27 -1.96 -33.51
CA LEU A 15 -3.33 -2.80 -32.96
C LEU A 15 -3.15 -4.32 -33.24
N PRO A 16 -2.80 -4.75 -34.46
CA PRO A 16 -2.51 -6.16 -34.72
C PRO A 16 -1.29 -6.70 -33.94
N GLN A 17 -0.32 -5.81 -33.64
CA GLN A 17 0.92 -6.15 -32.97
C GLN A 17 0.81 -6.14 -31.43
N THR A 18 -0.38 -5.82 -30.91
CA THR A 18 -0.60 -5.71 -29.43
C THR A 18 -0.34 -7.04 -28.71
N LEU A 19 -0.53 -8.16 -29.38
CA LEU A 19 -0.32 -9.50 -28.83
C LEU A 19 1.06 -10.09 -29.13
N ASP A 20 1.86 -9.45 -29.99
CA ASP A 20 3.18 -9.96 -30.38
C ASP A 20 4.12 -9.97 -29.17
N PHE A 21 4.21 -8.86 -28.43
CA PHE A 21 5.03 -8.77 -27.23
C PHE A 21 4.64 -9.79 -26.15
N PRO A 22 3.37 -9.92 -25.72
CA PRO A 22 2.96 -10.97 -24.80
C PRO A 22 3.25 -12.40 -25.33
N ALA A 23 3.09 -12.62 -26.63
CA ALA A 23 3.38 -13.91 -27.24
C ALA A 23 4.88 -14.23 -27.22
N GLU A 24 5.74 -13.29 -27.54
CA GLU A 24 7.21 -13.44 -27.43
C GLU A 24 7.62 -13.77 -25.99
N VAL A 25 7.17 -12.97 -25.02
CA VAL A 25 7.45 -13.17 -23.61
C VAL A 25 7.06 -14.58 -23.15
N LEU A 26 5.87 -15.02 -23.50
CA LEU A 26 5.40 -16.37 -23.12
C LEU A 26 6.16 -17.49 -23.84
N THR A 27 6.51 -17.30 -25.11
CA THR A 27 7.23 -18.29 -25.91
C THR A 27 8.64 -18.49 -25.39
N GLU A 28 9.34 -17.41 -25.06
CA GLU A 28 10.70 -17.46 -24.49
C GLU A 28 10.70 -18.07 -23.09
N ALA A 29 9.77 -17.65 -22.23
CA ALA A 29 9.62 -18.23 -20.91
C ALA A 29 9.31 -19.73 -20.96
N TRP A 30 8.50 -20.18 -21.94
CA TRP A 30 8.23 -21.60 -22.15
C TRP A 30 9.45 -22.37 -22.64
N ALA A 31 10.22 -21.78 -23.56
CA ALA A 31 11.47 -22.37 -24.04
C ALA A 31 12.50 -22.55 -22.91
N ASN A 32 12.59 -21.56 -22.03
CA ASN A 32 13.54 -21.52 -20.91
C ASN A 32 12.97 -22.00 -19.58
N ARG A 33 11.81 -22.68 -19.57
CA ARG A 33 11.10 -23.07 -18.34
C ARG A 33 11.93 -23.87 -17.34
N ALA A 34 12.99 -24.55 -17.77
CA ALA A 34 13.91 -25.27 -16.90
C ALA A 34 14.68 -24.33 -15.93
N ASN A 35 14.88 -23.07 -16.32
CA ASN A 35 15.59 -22.06 -15.52
C ASN A 35 14.64 -21.33 -14.54
N LEU A 36 13.34 -21.45 -14.74
CA LEU A 36 12.32 -20.74 -13.94
C LEU A 36 12.49 -20.89 -12.42
N PRO A 37 12.74 -22.09 -11.85
CA PRO A 37 12.94 -22.21 -10.42
C PRO A 37 14.15 -21.46 -9.89
N GLY A 38 15.24 -21.41 -10.66
CA GLY A 38 16.44 -20.63 -10.34
C GLY A 38 16.14 -19.14 -10.35
N LEU A 39 15.52 -18.65 -11.44
CA LEU A 39 15.13 -17.23 -11.59
C LEU A 39 14.18 -16.77 -10.48
N LEU A 40 13.19 -17.61 -10.11
CA LEU A 40 12.30 -17.31 -8.99
C LEU A 40 13.09 -17.14 -7.69
N TRP A 41 14.07 -18.01 -7.44
CA TRP A 41 14.88 -17.94 -6.23
C TRP A 41 15.79 -16.73 -6.21
N ASP A 42 16.35 -16.35 -7.33
CA ASP A 42 17.25 -15.19 -7.46
C ASP A 42 16.54 -13.86 -7.16
N HIS A 43 15.22 -13.77 -7.42
CA HIS A 43 14.42 -12.56 -7.15
C HIS A 43 13.72 -12.55 -5.79
N VAL A 44 13.84 -13.62 -4.97
CA VAL A 44 13.28 -13.64 -3.60
C VAL A 44 13.80 -12.49 -2.72
N PRO A 45 15.12 -12.16 -2.72
CA PRO A 45 15.61 -11.02 -1.93
C PRO A 45 14.93 -9.70 -2.28
N SER A 46 14.75 -9.40 -3.56
CA SER A 46 14.07 -8.19 -4.06
C SER A 46 12.58 -8.18 -3.71
N LEU A 47 11.93 -9.36 -3.71
CA LEU A 47 10.57 -9.49 -3.21
C LEU A 47 10.50 -9.16 -1.72
N ILE A 48 11.42 -9.71 -0.91
CA ILE A 48 11.48 -9.43 0.54
C ILE A 48 11.69 -7.94 0.79
N GLU A 49 12.54 -7.27 0.01
CA GLU A 49 12.72 -5.81 0.11
C GLU A 49 11.40 -5.07 -0.15
N THR A 50 10.68 -5.44 -1.22
CA THR A 50 9.36 -4.88 -1.55
C THR A 50 8.35 -5.07 -0.42
N LEU A 51 8.30 -6.25 0.18
CA LEU A 51 7.44 -6.55 1.31
C LEU A 51 7.82 -5.73 2.56
N ASN A 52 9.11 -5.56 2.82
CA ASN A 52 9.61 -4.73 3.93
C ASN A 52 9.23 -3.25 3.74
N ILE A 53 9.40 -2.70 2.52
CA ILE A 53 8.95 -1.34 2.19
C ILE A 53 7.45 -1.19 2.49
N ALA A 54 6.62 -2.10 1.99
CA ALA A 54 5.19 -2.08 2.20
C ALA A 54 4.81 -2.22 3.69
N ALA A 55 5.46 -3.12 4.44
CA ALA A 55 5.19 -3.35 5.85
C ALA A 55 5.55 -2.13 6.71
N VAL A 56 6.76 -1.59 6.53
CA VAL A 56 7.23 -0.41 7.27
C VAL A 56 6.36 0.81 6.95
N ALA A 57 6.06 1.04 5.67
CA ALA A 57 5.21 2.15 5.25
C ALA A 57 3.77 2.01 5.80
N THR A 58 3.23 0.79 5.82
CA THR A 58 1.90 0.54 6.39
C THR A 58 1.89 0.78 7.90
N LEU A 59 2.92 0.32 8.61
CA LEU A 59 3.04 0.52 10.05
C LEU A 59 3.13 2.00 10.41
N ILE A 60 4.02 2.75 9.76
CA ILE A 60 4.18 4.19 9.98
C ILE A 60 2.87 4.92 9.63
N GLY A 61 2.28 4.60 8.48
CA GLY A 61 1.01 5.18 8.04
C GLY A 61 -0.15 4.88 9.00
N ALA A 62 -0.23 3.64 9.53
CA ALA A 62 -1.26 3.26 10.51
C ALA A 62 -1.10 3.98 11.85
N LEU A 63 0.13 4.15 12.35
CA LEU A 63 0.41 4.90 13.57
C LEU A 63 0.06 6.39 13.41
N MET A 64 0.41 6.97 12.26
CA MET A 64 0.02 8.35 11.90
C MET A 64 -1.51 8.47 11.79
N ALA A 65 -2.17 7.50 11.14
CA ALA A 65 -3.61 7.43 11.00
C ALA A 65 -4.32 7.35 12.35
N MET A 66 -3.83 6.51 13.27
CA MET A 66 -4.35 6.39 14.63
C MET A 66 -4.31 7.75 15.36
N SER A 67 -3.17 8.42 15.31
CA SER A 67 -3.01 9.74 15.94
C SER A 67 -3.95 10.79 15.34
N LEU A 68 -3.99 10.90 14.01
CA LEU A 68 -4.85 11.85 13.31
C LEU A 68 -6.33 11.54 13.52
N SER A 69 -6.73 10.27 13.53
CA SER A 69 -8.12 9.87 13.70
C SER A 69 -8.67 10.25 15.08
N LEU A 70 -7.94 9.97 16.15
CA LEU A 70 -8.36 10.34 17.51
C LEU A 70 -8.53 11.85 17.69
N LEU A 71 -7.72 12.66 16.98
CA LEU A 71 -7.83 14.11 16.99
C LEU A 71 -8.93 14.65 16.06
N ALA A 72 -9.36 13.86 15.07
CA ALA A 72 -10.36 14.22 14.08
C ALA A 72 -11.76 13.68 14.37
N THR A 73 -11.93 12.76 15.34
CA THR A 73 -13.19 12.08 15.66
C THR A 73 -14.15 13.03 16.37
N ARG A 74 -15.35 13.21 15.83
CA ARG A 74 -16.38 14.05 16.41
C ARG A 74 -16.86 13.45 17.75
N GLY A 75 -17.08 14.29 18.72
CA GLY A 75 -17.51 13.87 20.06
C GLY A 75 -16.38 13.38 20.98
N LEU A 76 -15.21 13.01 20.44
CA LEU A 76 -14.09 12.45 21.19
C LEU A 76 -12.82 13.31 21.12
N ALA A 77 -12.73 14.24 20.15
CA ALA A 77 -11.52 15.03 19.92
C ALA A 77 -11.20 15.94 21.10
N ARG A 78 -9.91 15.97 21.50
CA ARG A 78 -9.41 16.86 22.55
C ARG A 78 -9.62 18.34 22.22
N TRP A 79 -9.52 18.70 20.93
CA TRP A 79 -9.68 20.07 20.43
C TRP A 79 -10.74 20.13 19.32
N PRO A 80 -12.03 20.23 19.65
CA PRO A 80 -13.11 20.17 18.66
C PRO A 80 -12.99 21.21 17.54
N ARG A 81 -12.42 22.38 17.84
CA ARG A 81 -12.21 23.44 16.85
C ARG A 81 -11.17 23.10 15.77
N LEU A 82 -10.26 22.14 16.05
CA LEU A 82 -9.22 21.70 15.12
C LEU A 82 -9.64 20.47 14.28
N ILE A 83 -10.80 19.87 14.54
CA ILE A 83 -11.31 18.74 13.74
C ILE A 83 -11.26 19.02 12.23
N PRO A 84 -11.73 20.19 11.71
CA PRO A 84 -11.65 20.47 10.29
C PRO A 84 -10.21 20.46 9.74
N VAL A 85 -9.25 20.93 10.53
CA VAL A 85 -7.83 20.95 10.13
C VAL A 85 -7.31 19.54 9.96
N PHE A 86 -7.49 18.67 10.97
CA PHE A 86 -7.05 17.27 10.89
C PHE A 86 -7.72 16.51 9.75
N ARG A 87 -9.02 16.72 9.51
CA ARG A 87 -9.75 16.12 8.39
C ARG A 87 -9.22 16.59 7.04
N ARG A 88 -8.95 17.89 6.88
CA ARG A 88 -8.35 18.42 5.65
C ARG A 88 -6.94 17.94 5.43
N THR A 89 -6.14 17.76 6.50
CA THR A 89 -4.82 17.15 6.39
C THR A 89 -4.92 15.72 5.87
N MET A 90 -5.82 14.90 6.41
CA MET A 90 -6.04 13.54 5.92
C MET A 90 -6.53 13.53 4.46
N ASP A 91 -7.43 14.46 4.09
CA ASP A 91 -7.91 14.58 2.72
C ASP A 91 -6.77 14.99 1.76
N ALA A 92 -5.90 15.90 2.16
CA ALA A 92 -4.75 16.32 1.36
C ALA A 92 -3.73 15.19 1.17
N LEU A 93 -3.39 14.46 2.25
CA LEU A 93 -2.44 13.35 2.20
C LEU A 93 -2.86 12.23 1.25
N ARG A 94 -4.16 11.93 1.16
CA ARG A 94 -4.70 10.88 0.28
C ARG A 94 -5.07 11.37 -1.12
N ALA A 95 -5.16 12.68 -1.33
CA ALA A 95 -5.52 13.25 -2.64
C ALA A 95 -4.35 13.22 -3.62
N ILE A 96 -3.12 13.28 -3.12
CA ILE A 96 -1.92 13.23 -3.94
C ILE A 96 -1.54 11.76 -4.16
N PRO A 97 -1.43 11.30 -5.42
CA PRO A 97 -0.98 9.94 -5.70
C PRO A 97 0.42 9.70 -5.10
N GLU A 98 0.61 8.55 -4.46
CA GLU A 98 1.89 8.21 -3.83
C GLU A 98 3.07 8.23 -4.80
N ILE A 99 2.85 7.87 -6.06
CA ILE A 99 3.89 7.92 -7.10
C ILE A 99 4.42 9.33 -7.33
N VAL A 100 3.56 10.35 -7.26
CA VAL A 100 3.97 11.76 -7.43
C VAL A 100 4.84 12.19 -6.25
N ILE A 101 4.44 11.82 -5.03
CA ILE A 101 5.23 12.12 -3.83
C ILE A 101 6.59 11.41 -3.91
N ALA A 102 6.61 10.13 -4.32
CA ALA A 102 7.83 9.36 -4.45
C ALA A 102 8.79 9.98 -5.48
N LEU A 103 8.29 10.38 -6.66
CA LEU A 103 9.11 11.03 -7.69
C LEU A 103 9.78 12.32 -7.19
N VAL A 104 9.03 13.17 -6.47
CA VAL A 104 9.59 14.38 -5.85
C VAL A 104 10.67 14.02 -4.82
N LEU A 105 10.41 13.00 -3.98
CA LEU A 105 11.35 12.57 -2.97
C LEU A 105 12.60 11.92 -3.57
N ILE A 106 12.48 11.16 -4.66
CA ILE A 106 13.63 10.62 -5.40
C ILE A 106 14.51 11.73 -5.94
N PHE A 107 13.90 12.81 -6.45
CA PHE A 107 14.65 13.96 -6.94
C PHE A 107 15.44 14.66 -5.82
N VAL A 108 14.89 14.71 -4.61
CA VAL A 108 15.51 15.42 -3.46
C VAL A 108 16.47 14.52 -2.68
N LEU A 109 16.10 13.25 -2.44
CA LEU A 109 16.83 12.33 -1.55
C LEU A 109 17.71 11.33 -2.31
N GLY A 110 17.54 11.23 -3.64
CA GLY A 110 18.14 10.15 -4.45
C GLY A 110 17.24 8.92 -4.52
N GLY A 111 17.67 7.94 -5.34
CA GLY A 111 17.01 6.63 -5.47
C GLY A 111 17.09 5.78 -4.20
N GLY A 112 16.33 4.69 -4.18
CA GLY A 112 16.33 3.73 -3.07
C GLY A 112 14.98 3.58 -2.38
N PRO A 113 14.88 2.76 -1.31
CA PRO A 113 13.62 2.41 -0.67
C PRO A 113 12.99 3.54 0.16
N VAL A 114 13.77 4.50 0.66
CA VAL A 114 13.31 5.55 1.59
C VAL A 114 12.24 6.46 0.97
N PRO A 115 12.39 6.99 -0.26
CA PRO A 115 11.34 7.76 -0.91
C PRO A 115 10.02 7.01 -1.03
N ALA A 116 10.06 5.72 -1.37
CA ALA A 116 8.89 4.88 -1.49
C ALA A 116 8.19 4.69 -0.13
N VAL A 117 8.95 4.37 0.93
CA VAL A 117 8.41 4.23 2.29
C VAL A 117 7.70 5.51 2.74
N ILE A 118 8.31 6.67 2.56
CA ILE A 118 7.72 7.95 2.97
C ILE A 118 6.44 8.24 2.17
N ALA A 119 6.49 8.09 0.85
CA ALA A 119 5.34 8.36 -0.03
C ALA A 119 4.13 7.47 0.31
N ILE A 120 4.36 6.16 0.45
CA ILE A 120 3.32 5.19 0.81
C ILE A 120 2.80 5.47 2.23
N ALA A 121 3.67 5.78 3.20
CA ALA A 121 3.28 6.04 4.58
C ALA A 121 2.39 7.29 4.69
N LEU A 122 2.72 8.39 4.00
CA LEU A 122 1.93 9.62 3.98
C LEU A 122 0.54 9.38 3.39
N HIS A 123 0.48 8.73 2.22
CA HIS A 123 -0.79 8.42 1.58
C HIS A 123 -1.64 7.46 2.42
N THR A 124 -1.01 6.42 3.01
CA THR A 124 -1.66 5.46 3.90
C THR A 124 -2.20 6.12 5.16
N GLY A 125 -1.43 7.04 5.77
CA GLY A 125 -1.85 7.80 6.94
C GLY A 125 -3.10 8.65 6.70
N GLY A 126 -3.19 9.28 5.53
CA GLY A 126 -4.39 10.01 5.10
C GLY A 126 -5.59 9.09 4.87
N ALA A 127 -5.39 7.99 4.14
CA ALA A 127 -6.45 7.04 3.79
C ALA A 127 -6.98 6.29 5.02
N LEU A 128 -6.10 5.70 5.83
CA LEU A 128 -6.50 5.01 7.06
C LEU A 128 -7.02 5.96 8.12
N GLY A 129 -6.45 7.18 8.25
CA GLY A 129 -6.90 8.17 9.23
C GLY A 129 -8.38 8.51 9.07
N LYS A 130 -8.84 8.63 7.83
CA LYS A 130 -10.24 8.84 7.51
C LYS A 130 -11.11 7.65 7.97
N LEU A 131 -10.75 6.43 7.57
CA LEU A 131 -11.47 5.20 7.95
C LEU A 131 -11.47 5.00 9.47
N PHE A 132 -10.33 5.20 10.12
CA PHE A 132 -10.20 5.06 11.57
C PHE A 132 -11.08 6.07 12.33
N SER A 133 -11.17 7.32 11.84
CA SER A 133 -12.04 8.32 12.46
C SER A 133 -13.52 7.96 12.34
N GLU A 134 -13.94 7.39 11.20
CA GLU A 134 -15.32 6.94 10.98
C GLU A 134 -15.69 5.77 11.90
N VAL A 135 -14.76 4.81 12.10
CA VAL A 135 -14.96 3.72 13.06
C VAL A 135 -15.04 4.25 14.49
N ALA A 136 -14.16 5.19 14.86
CA ALA A 136 -14.14 5.76 16.20
C ALA A 136 -15.38 6.60 16.52
N GLU A 137 -16.01 7.24 15.52
CA GLU A 137 -17.28 7.96 15.67
C GLU A 137 -18.46 7.04 16.02
N ASN A 138 -18.35 5.74 15.70
CA ASN A 138 -19.38 4.74 16.01
C ASN A 138 -19.11 3.94 17.30
N ALA A 139 -18.07 4.28 18.06
CA ALA A 139 -17.77 3.63 19.34
C ALA A 139 -18.84 3.95 20.40
N ASP A 140 -19.13 3.00 21.31
CA ASP A 140 -19.99 3.26 22.46
C ASP A 140 -19.31 4.26 23.41
N LEU A 141 -20.01 5.34 23.71
CA LEU A 141 -19.49 6.40 24.58
C LEU A 141 -19.63 6.10 26.07
N LYS A 142 -20.43 5.12 26.48
CA LYS A 142 -20.61 4.77 27.87
C LYS A 142 -19.32 4.50 28.65
N PRO A 143 -18.34 3.73 28.12
CA PRO A 143 -17.03 3.57 28.77
C PRO A 143 -16.29 4.90 28.93
N VAL A 144 -16.39 5.79 27.96
CA VAL A 144 -15.76 7.12 27.98
C VAL A 144 -16.39 8.00 29.06
N GLU A 145 -17.72 8.01 29.15
CA GLU A 145 -18.48 8.74 30.17
C GLU A 145 -18.15 8.21 31.57
N GLY A 146 -18.10 6.88 31.76
CA GLY A 146 -17.71 6.26 33.02
C GLY A 146 -16.28 6.65 33.44
N LEU A 147 -15.32 6.64 32.52
CA LEU A 147 -13.94 7.10 32.78
C LEU A 147 -13.90 8.59 33.11
N SER A 148 -14.68 9.41 32.40
CA SER A 148 -14.80 10.84 32.68
C SER A 148 -15.33 11.12 34.09
N SER A 149 -16.32 10.37 34.58
CA SER A 149 -16.93 10.55 35.90
C SER A 149 -15.94 10.32 37.05
N VAL A 150 -14.90 9.49 36.84
CA VAL A 150 -13.84 9.25 37.84
C VAL A 150 -12.59 10.13 37.59
N GLY A 151 -12.67 11.14 36.70
CA GLY A 151 -11.64 12.11 36.48
C GLY A 151 -10.50 11.64 35.56
N ALA A 152 -10.72 10.61 34.73
CA ALA A 152 -9.72 10.14 33.77
C ALA A 152 -9.38 11.23 32.74
N SER A 153 -8.09 11.37 32.43
CA SER A 153 -7.62 12.28 31.39
C SER A 153 -8.08 11.84 29.99
N TRP A 154 -8.09 12.75 29.02
CA TRP A 154 -8.46 12.44 27.63
C TRP A 154 -7.70 11.23 27.07
N GLY A 155 -6.38 11.17 27.29
CA GLY A 155 -5.57 10.04 26.84
C GLY A 155 -6.00 8.71 27.45
N GLN A 156 -6.35 8.68 28.74
CA GLN A 156 -6.86 7.48 29.40
C GLN A 156 -8.23 7.08 28.86
N GLN A 157 -9.12 8.05 28.60
CA GLN A 157 -10.42 7.79 27.97
C GLN A 157 -10.27 7.18 26.58
N MET A 158 -9.35 7.70 25.75
CA MET A 158 -9.07 7.15 24.43
C MET A 158 -8.45 5.76 24.51
N TRP A 159 -7.44 5.57 25.37
CA TRP A 159 -6.70 4.32 25.46
C TRP A 159 -7.52 3.18 26.06
N LEU A 160 -8.34 3.46 27.08
CA LEU A 160 -9.11 2.44 27.80
C LEU A 160 -10.57 2.36 27.35
N GLY A 161 -11.16 3.47 26.88
CA GLY A 161 -12.56 3.55 26.50
C GLY A 161 -12.80 3.35 24.99
N VAL A 162 -11.97 3.91 24.12
CA VAL A 162 -12.21 3.91 22.67
C VAL A 162 -11.38 2.86 21.94
N ILE A 163 -10.05 2.88 22.10
CA ILE A 163 -9.14 2.02 21.33
C ILE A 163 -9.50 0.54 21.43
N PRO A 164 -9.83 -0.05 22.59
CA PRO A 164 -10.17 -1.47 22.67
C PRO A 164 -11.38 -1.86 21.81
N GLN A 165 -12.33 -0.94 21.64
CA GLN A 165 -13.54 -1.18 20.84
C GLN A 165 -13.23 -1.14 19.32
N VAL A 166 -12.35 -0.22 18.89
CA VAL A 166 -12.11 0.06 17.48
C VAL A 166 -10.89 -0.64 16.90
N ALA A 167 -9.94 -1.09 17.75
CA ALA A 167 -8.70 -1.71 17.34
C ALA A 167 -8.86 -2.90 16.37
N PRO A 168 -9.81 -3.83 16.56
CA PRO A 168 -9.99 -4.93 15.62
C PRO A 168 -10.34 -4.46 14.21
N ASN A 169 -11.18 -3.43 14.08
CA ASN A 169 -11.52 -2.83 12.79
C ASN A 169 -10.33 -2.07 12.20
N TRP A 170 -9.57 -1.33 13.02
CA TRP A 170 -8.38 -0.61 12.60
C TRP A 170 -7.30 -1.56 12.07
N VAL A 171 -7.06 -2.68 12.77
CA VAL A 171 -6.12 -3.71 12.32
C VAL A 171 -6.61 -4.34 11.01
N SER A 172 -7.91 -4.61 10.88
CA SER A 172 -8.50 -5.14 9.64
C SER A 172 -8.25 -4.20 8.45
N TYR A 173 -8.48 -2.89 8.62
CA TYR A 173 -8.20 -1.90 7.57
C TYR A 173 -6.70 -1.74 7.29
N ALA A 174 -5.84 -1.83 8.31
CA ALA A 174 -4.39 -1.79 8.12
C ALA A 174 -3.89 -3.00 7.32
N LEU A 175 -4.42 -4.20 7.56
CA LEU A 175 -4.11 -5.40 6.77
C LEU A 175 -4.55 -5.23 5.30
N MET A 176 -5.76 -4.76 5.06
CA MET A 176 -6.22 -4.44 3.70
C MET A 176 -5.32 -3.39 3.02
N ARG A 177 -4.88 -2.40 3.76
CA ARG A 177 -3.98 -1.37 3.23
C ARG A 177 -2.59 -1.92 2.94
N PHE A 178 -2.09 -2.86 3.75
CA PHE A 178 -0.83 -3.55 3.48
C PHE A 178 -0.85 -4.27 2.12
N GLU A 179 -1.92 -4.99 1.79
CA GLU A 179 -2.10 -5.64 0.48
C GLU A 179 -1.98 -4.63 -0.68
N ILE A 180 -2.64 -3.46 -0.54
CA ILE A 180 -2.55 -2.37 -1.52
C ILE A 180 -1.12 -1.83 -1.60
N ASN A 181 -0.47 -1.65 -0.46
CA ASN A 181 0.88 -1.08 -0.37
C ASN A 181 1.95 -2.02 -0.93
N VAL A 182 1.77 -3.34 -0.91
CA VAL A 182 2.67 -4.30 -1.60
C VAL A 182 2.69 -4.02 -3.10
N ARG A 183 1.52 -3.82 -3.72
CA ARG A 183 1.42 -3.50 -5.14
C ARG A 183 2.01 -2.11 -5.45
N ALA A 184 1.69 -1.13 -4.61
CA ALA A 184 2.25 0.22 -4.73
C ALA A 184 3.79 0.21 -4.60
N SER A 185 4.34 -0.55 -3.66
CA SER A 185 5.78 -0.70 -3.46
C SER A 185 6.48 -1.31 -4.67
N ALA A 186 5.88 -2.33 -5.32
CA ALA A 186 6.42 -2.89 -6.55
C ALA A 186 6.43 -1.87 -7.70
N ILE A 187 5.36 -1.06 -7.85
CA ILE A 187 5.29 -0.01 -8.87
C ILE A 187 6.32 1.09 -8.60
N LEU A 188 6.45 1.52 -7.34
CA LEU A 188 7.42 2.53 -6.95
C LEU A 188 8.86 2.04 -7.08
N GLY A 189 9.12 0.75 -6.85
CA GLY A 189 10.42 0.12 -7.09
C GLY A 189 10.85 0.21 -8.55
N PHE A 190 9.92 0.07 -9.50
CA PHE A 190 10.20 0.24 -10.93
C PHE A 190 10.71 1.64 -11.29
N VAL A 191 10.27 2.66 -10.56
CA VAL A 191 10.69 4.06 -10.79
C VAL A 191 11.89 4.43 -9.93
N GLY A 192 11.97 3.92 -8.70
CA GLY A 192 12.81 4.45 -7.62
C GLY A 192 14.05 3.64 -7.25
N GLU A 193 14.44 2.61 -7.99
CA GLU A 193 15.65 1.81 -7.71
C GLU A 193 15.59 1.02 -6.39
N GLY A 194 14.60 0.11 -6.25
CA GLY A 194 14.54 -0.81 -5.11
C GLY A 194 13.50 -1.89 -5.26
N GLY A 195 13.75 -3.04 -4.65
CA GLY A 195 12.85 -4.17 -4.63
C GLY A 195 12.58 -4.81 -6.00
N ILE A 196 11.53 -5.64 -6.05
CA ILE A 196 11.19 -6.44 -7.24
C ILE A 196 10.81 -5.59 -8.46
N GLY A 197 10.34 -4.35 -8.25
CA GLY A 197 10.04 -3.42 -9.33
C GLY A 197 11.30 -2.94 -10.07
N HIS A 198 12.41 -2.80 -9.37
CA HIS A 198 13.71 -2.47 -9.98
C HIS A 198 14.21 -3.62 -10.85
N ASP A 199 14.14 -4.86 -10.36
CA ASP A 199 14.51 -6.04 -11.13
C ASP A 199 13.68 -6.15 -12.41
N LEU A 200 12.36 -5.90 -12.30
CA LEU A 200 11.48 -5.87 -13.46
C LEU A 200 11.90 -4.81 -14.48
N LYS A 201 12.27 -3.60 -14.02
CA LYS A 201 12.77 -2.53 -14.88
C LYS A 201 14.02 -2.97 -15.65
N LEU A 202 14.97 -3.62 -14.95
CA LEU A 202 16.20 -4.12 -15.58
C LEU A 202 15.91 -5.23 -16.59
N ALA A 203 15.03 -6.18 -16.26
CA ALA A 203 14.66 -7.27 -17.14
C ALA A 203 13.91 -6.81 -18.40
N MET A 204 13.15 -5.70 -18.30
CA MET A 204 12.41 -5.10 -19.42
C MET A 204 13.22 -4.12 -20.27
N GLN A 205 14.49 -3.89 -19.99
CA GLN A 205 15.32 -3.00 -20.82
C GLN A 205 15.46 -3.55 -22.24
N TRP A 206 15.23 -2.66 -23.22
CA TRP A 206 15.25 -3.01 -24.64
C TRP A 206 16.58 -3.65 -25.06
N GLY A 207 16.49 -4.78 -25.75
CA GLY A 207 17.65 -5.46 -26.33
C GLY A 207 18.35 -6.45 -25.41
N GLN A 208 17.86 -6.67 -24.18
CA GLN A 208 18.46 -7.67 -23.28
C GLN A 208 17.83 -9.07 -23.43
N GLY A 209 16.62 -9.19 -24.03
CA GLY A 209 15.98 -10.48 -24.30
C GLY A 209 15.77 -11.37 -23.08
N ARG A 210 15.53 -10.78 -21.89
CA ARG A 210 15.40 -11.50 -20.62
C ARG A 210 13.91 -11.70 -20.26
N TYR A 211 13.13 -12.17 -21.23
CA TYR A 211 11.68 -12.32 -21.06
C TYR A 211 11.29 -13.46 -20.12
N ASP A 212 12.13 -14.49 -20.01
CA ASP A 212 11.98 -15.57 -19.01
C ASP A 212 12.10 -15.00 -17.58
N GLU A 213 13.00 -14.04 -17.35
CA GLU A 213 13.14 -13.35 -16.08
C GLU A 213 11.95 -12.43 -15.80
N VAL A 214 11.42 -11.72 -16.79
CA VAL A 214 10.19 -10.92 -16.67
C VAL A 214 9.03 -11.80 -16.19
N VAL A 215 8.85 -12.99 -16.80
CA VAL A 215 7.80 -13.92 -16.39
C VAL A 215 8.03 -14.45 -14.96
N ALA A 216 9.28 -14.76 -14.60
CA ALA A 216 9.62 -15.21 -13.25
C ALA A 216 9.26 -14.13 -12.20
N ILE A 217 9.60 -12.88 -12.44
CA ILE A 217 9.29 -11.74 -11.57
C ILE A 217 7.78 -11.55 -11.42
N PHE A 218 7.03 -11.54 -12.54
CA PHE A 218 5.57 -11.42 -12.49
C PHE A 218 4.93 -12.57 -11.74
N LEU A 219 5.37 -13.81 -11.97
CA LEU A 219 4.85 -14.99 -11.30
C LEU A 219 5.13 -14.93 -9.79
N LEU A 220 6.35 -14.55 -9.40
CA LEU A 220 6.75 -14.42 -8.01
C LEU A 220 5.91 -13.35 -7.29
N LEU A 221 5.74 -12.18 -7.92
CA LEU A 221 4.92 -11.11 -7.37
C LEU A 221 3.44 -11.52 -7.26
N PHE A 222 2.91 -12.17 -8.29
CA PHE A 222 1.53 -12.67 -8.29
C PHE A 222 1.30 -13.68 -7.15
N LEU A 223 2.20 -14.67 -7.00
CA LEU A 223 2.11 -15.66 -5.93
C LEU A 223 2.20 -15.00 -4.55
N ALA A 224 3.10 -14.03 -4.38
CA ALA A 224 3.22 -13.29 -3.13
C ALA A 224 1.93 -12.54 -2.78
N ILE A 225 1.32 -11.84 -3.76
CA ILE A 225 0.06 -11.14 -3.56
C ILE A 225 -1.05 -12.11 -3.16
N VAL A 226 -1.19 -13.24 -3.87
CA VAL A 226 -2.21 -14.27 -3.55
C VAL A 226 -2.03 -14.82 -2.14
N VAL A 227 -0.80 -15.09 -1.71
CA VAL A 227 -0.51 -15.58 -0.35
C VAL A 227 -0.87 -14.52 0.68
N ILE A 228 -0.46 -13.26 0.45
CA ILE A 228 -0.75 -12.15 1.36
C ILE A 228 -2.27 -11.94 1.48
N ASP A 229 -2.99 -11.90 0.37
CA ASP A 229 -4.45 -11.74 0.35
C ASP A 229 -5.13 -12.85 1.19
N ARG A 230 -4.72 -14.12 1.01
CA ARG A 230 -5.27 -15.26 1.77
C ARG A 230 -4.97 -15.18 3.26
N VAL A 231 -3.73 -14.84 3.61
CA VAL A 231 -3.31 -14.67 5.00
C VAL A 231 -4.06 -13.52 5.66
N SER A 232 -4.11 -12.37 5.01
CA SER A 232 -4.83 -11.18 5.51
C SER A 232 -6.32 -11.46 5.70
N ASP A 233 -6.98 -12.11 4.73
CA ASP A 233 -8.39 -12.49 4.83
C ASP A 233 -8.66 -13.38 6.03
N HIS A 234 -7.80 -14.38 6.26
CA HIS A 234 -7.93 -15.27 7.41
C HIS A 234 -7.89 -14.50 8.74
N TYR A 235 -6.94 -13.57 8.90
CA TYR A 235 -6.83 -12.77 10.12
C TYR A 235 -7.97 -11.76 10.26
N ARG A 236 -8.38 -11.09 9.17
CA ARG A 236 -9.52 -10.16 9.18
C ARG A 236 -10.81 -10.82 9.64
N HIS A 237 -11.11 -12.00 9.11
CA HIS A 237 -12.30 -12.76 9.52
C HIS A 237 -12.29 -13.15 11.00
N ARG A 238 -11.15 -13.49 11.56
CA ARG A 238 -11.04 -13.78 13.00
C ARG A 238 -11.23 -12.55 13.86
N LEU A 239 -10.65 -11.40 13.48
CA LEU A 239 -10.75 -10.14 14.22
C LEU A 239 -12.18 -9.62 14.28
N VAL A 240 -12.91 -9.67 13.16
CA VAL A 240 -14.28 -9.15 13.08
C VAL A 240 -15.29 -10.10 13.74
N ARG A 241 -15.14 -11.42 13.61
CA ARG A 241 -16.04 -12.40 14.24
C ARG A 241 -15.87 -12.47 15.76
N GLY A 242 -14.69 -12.22 16.29
CA GLY A 242 -14.45 -12.17 17.73
C GLY A 242 -15.13 -10.99 18.45
N LEU A 243 -15.66 -10.02 17.71
CA LEU A 243 -16.45 -8.90 18.23
C LEU A 243 -17.96 -9.20 18.26
N ALA A 244 -18.40 -10.25 17.56
CA ALA A 244 -19.82 -10.63 17.45
C ALA A 244 -20.23 -11.74 18.42
N ALA A 245 -19.31 -12.24 19.24
CA ALA A 245 -19.52 -13.20 20.31
C ALA A 245 -19.38 -12.53 21.69
#